data_74ece62f42205dfbb4efb9f322ef9f36
#
_entry.id   74ece62f42205dfbb4efb9f322ef9f36
#
_cell.length_a   1.000
_cell.length_b   1.000
_cell.length_c   1.000
_cell.angle_alpha   90.00
_cell.angle_beta   90.00
_cell.angle_gamma   90.00
#
_symmetry.space_group_name_H-M   'P 1'
#
loop_
_entity.id
_entity.type
_entity.pdbx_description
1 polymer ?
#
loop_
_entity_poly.entity_id
_entity_poly.type
_entity_poly.pdbx_seq_one_letter_code
_entity_poly.pdbx_strand_id
1 'polypeptide(L)'
;MSLHRFMVYMSTACLFCLMITVNFMLLILHYISPSLARKLILKLGESSTMTQNPNFKYEDWGLTFGSMKFIRAASHHLWLSLGQDAFMGGEAPDTPVVTMEGKNTSIYKYLKDNRPLVLSFGSCTXPPFMYKLEEFKQLVKDFSDVADFLVIYIAEAHSKDGWAFANNFDINQHQSLEDRLSAAQIVVQKEPLCPVVVDEMNDLSTIKYGAVPERLYVLQAGKVVYKGSVGPWGYSPMEVRSFLEKMN
;
A
#
# COMPACT_ATOMS: atom_id res chain seq x y z
N MET A 1 -22.24 -1.91 -16.91
CA MET A 1 -21.10 -2.08 -15.96
C MET A 1 -20.03 -2.89 -16.67
N SER A 2 -18.76 -2.40 -16.67
CA SER A 2 -17.67 -3.14 -17.36
C SER A 2 -17.35 -4.44 -16.62
N LEU A 3 -16.74 -5.40 -17.32
CA LEU A 3 -16.29 -6.66 -16.73
C LEU A 3 -15.31 -6.40 -15.57
N HIS A 4 -14.38 -5.44 -15.75
CA HIS A 4 -13.43 -5.09 -14.69
C HIS A 4 -14.15 -4.61 -13.43
N ARG A 5 -15.16 -3.73 -13.57
CA ARG A 5 -15.97 -3.24 -12.46
C ARG A 5 -16.69 -4.37 -11.74
N PHE A 6 -17.31 -5.25 -12.52
CA PHE A 6 -18.02 -6.40 -11.96
C PHE A 6 -17.07 -7.28 -11.14
N MET A 7 -15.88 -7.56 -11.69
CA MET A 7 -14.87 -8.37 -11.00
C MET A 7 -14.39 -7.70 -9.71
N VAL A 8 -14.20 -6.37 -9.73
CA VAL A 8 -13.82 -5.62 -8.52
C VAL A 8 -14.90 -5.77 -7.44
N TYR A 9 -16.16 -5.58 -7.80
CA TYR A 9 -17.26 -5.67 -6.82
C TYR A 9 -17.37 -7.09 -6.25
N MET A 10 -17.31 -8.10 -7.11
CA MET A 10 -17.43 -9.49 -6.66
C MET A 10 -16.26 -9.91 -5.79
N SER A 11 -15.02 -9.59 -6.21
CA SER A 11 -13.85 -9.94 -5.40
C SER A 11 -13.84 -9.20 -4.07
N THR A 12 -14.23 -7.93 -4.05
CA THR A 12 -14.29 -7.15 -2.80
C THR A 12 -15.35 -7.72 -1.85
N ALA A 13 -16.53 -8.10 -2.38
CA ALA A 13 -17.57 -8.72 -1.57
C ALA A 13 -17.10 -10.05 -0.99
N CYS A 14 -16.45 -10.89 -1.81
CA CYS A 14 -15.89 -12.17 -1.34
C CYS A 14 -14.83 -11.96 -0.26
N LEU A 15 -13.93 -11.00 -0.46
CA LEU A 15 -12.89 -10.67 0.52
C LEU A 15 -13.50 -10.15 1.82
N PHE A 16 -14.54 -9.33 1.74
CA PHE A 16 -15.24 -8.82 2.92
C PHE A 16 -15.86 -9.98 3.72
N CYS A 17 -16.58 -10.88 3.03
CA CYS A 17 -17.20 -12.05 3.69
C CYS A 17 -16.14 -12.95 4.32
N LEU A 18 -15.04 -13.19 3.59
CA LEU A 18 -13.93 -14.01 4.09
C LEU A 18 -13.29 -13.35 5.31
N MET A 19 -13.03 -12.05 5.25
CA MET A 19 -12.45 -11.31 6.37
C MET A 19 -13.32 -11.42 7.63
N ILE A 20 -14.63 -11.19 7.50
CA ILE A 20 -15.55 -11.26 8.63
C ILE A 20 -15.58 -12.69 9.21
N THR A 21 -15.65 -13.69 8.34
CA THR A 21 -15.70 -15.11 8.76
C THR A 21 -14.41 -15.50 9.50
N VAL A 22 -13.25 -15.19 8.91
CA VAL A 22 -11.95 -15.52 9.53
C VAL A 22 -11.79 -14.78 10.86
N ASN A 23 -12.17 -13.50 10.89
CA ASN A 23 -12.04 -12.71 12.10
C ASN A 23 -12.91 -13.29 13.23
N PHE A 24 -14.16 -13.67 12.92
CA PHE A 24 -15.07 -14.28 13.88
C PHE A 24 -14.51 -15.62 14.39
N MET A 25 -14.00 -16.45 13.48
CA MET A 25 -13.37 -17.72 13.84
C MET A 25 -12.16 -17.53 14.75
N LEU A 26 -11.32 -16.52 14.43
CA LEU A 26 -10.15 -16.22 15.26
C LEU A 26 -10.55 -15.74 16.65
N LEU A 27 -11.62 -14.96 16.77
CA LEU A 27 -12.13 -14.53 18.07
C LEU A 27 -12.54 -15.73 18.93
N ILE A 28 -13.32 -16.66 18.35
CA ILE A 28 -13.74 -17.87 19.02
C ILE A 28 -12.51 -18.70 19.42
N LEU A 29 -11.60 -18.90 18.46
CA LEU A 29 -10.39 -19.70 18.68
C LEU A 29 -9.51 -19.09 19.78
N HIS A 30 -9.39 -17.75 19.79
CA HIS A 30 -8.60 -17.06 20.80
C HIS A 30 -9.18 -17.29 22.20
N TYR A 31 -10.52 -17.34 22.31
CA TYR A 31 -11.21 -17.61 23.58
C TYR A 31 -10.96 -19.06 24.05
N ILE A 32 -11.00 -20.03 23.11
CA ILE A 32 -10.87 -21.46 23.43
C ILE A 32 -9.39 -21.83 23.65
N SER A 33 -8.50 -21.39 22.76
CA SER A 33 -7.07 -21.75 22.78
C SER A 33 -6.22 -20.62 22.18
N PRO A 34 -5.75 -19.67 23.01
CA PRO A 34 -4.87 -18.61 22.53
C PRO A 34 -3.63 -19.09 21.78
N SER A 35 -3.06 -20.23 22.19
CA SER A 35 -1.86 -20.77 21.54
C SER A 35 -2.15 -21.26 20.13
N LEU A 36 -3.33 -21.83 19.90
CA LEU A 36 -3.72 -22.29 18.57
C LEU A 36 -4.08 -21.11 17.69
N ALA A 37 -4.73 -20.09 18.25
CA ALA A 37 -4.99 -18.84 17.52
C ALA A 37 -3.68 -18.18 17.06
N ARG A 38 -2.68 -18.12 17.95
CA ARG A 38 -1.35 -17.59 17.63
C ARG A 38 -0.73 -18.36 16.44
N LYS A 39 -0.74 -19.71 16.52
CA LYS A 39 -0.19 -20.55 15.44
C LYS A 39 -0.87 -20.28 14.11
N LEU A 40 -2.19 -20.15 14.13
CA LEU A 40 -2.96 -19.89 12.91
C LEU A 40 -2.66 -18.51 12.34
N ILE A 41 -2.62 -17.48 13.18
CA ILE A 41 -2.30 -16.10 12.74
C ILE A 41 -0.90 -16.06 12.13
N LEU A 42 0.09 -16.70 12.78
CA LEU A 42 1.45 -16.75 12.25
C LEU A 42 1.49 -17.47 10.91
N LYS A 43 0.76 -18.58 10.78
CA LYS A 43 0.70 -19.33 9.53
C LYS A 43 0.06 -18.50 8.40
N LEU A 44 -1.03 -17.79 8.70
CA LEU A 44 -1.68 -16.91 7.72
C LEU A 44 -0.76 -15.76 7.32
N GLY A 45 0.13 -15.32 8.22
CA GLY A 45 1.08 -14.25 7.96
C GLY A 45 2.39 -14.68 7.30
N GLU A 46 2.61 -15.98 7.08
CA GLU A 46 3.90 -16.48 6.57
C GLU A 46 4.34 -15.83 5.25
N SER A 47 3.37 -15.46 4.42
CA SER A 47 3.67 -14.81 3.14
C SER A 47 3.78 -13.29 3.26
N SER A 48 3.56 -12.73 4.45
CA SER A 48 3.60 -11.28 4.64
C SER A 48 4.99 -10.82 5.06
N THR A 49 5.35 -9.61 4.64
CA THR A 49 6.63 -9.00 4.98
C THR A 49 6.78 -8.79 6.49
N MET A 50 5.66 -8.70 7.22
CA MET A 50 5.71 -8.52 8.68
C MET A 50 6.38 -9.69 9.39
N THR A 51 6.09 -10.92 8.96
CA THR A 51 6.70 -12.11 9.58
C THR A 51 8.17 -12.28 9.17
N GLN A 52 8.58 -11.64 8.08
CA GLN A 52 9.97 -11.67 7.59
C GLN A 52 10.83 -10.60 8.25
N ASN A 53 10.21 -9.62 8.89
CA ASN A 53 10.92 -8.50 9.52
C ASN A 53 11.33 -8.88 10.94
N PRO A 54 12.66 -9.04 11.22
CA PRO A 54 13.11 -9.48 12.54
C PRO A 54 12.81 -8.51 13.67
N ASN A 55 12.53 -7.25 13.33
CA ASN A 55 12.21 -6.21 14.31
C ASN A 55 10.73 -6.17 14.68
N PHE A 56 9.89 -7.00 14.04
CA PHE A 56 8.43 -6.97 14.23
C PHE A 56 7.94 -8.30 14.77
N LYS A 57 7.69 -8.36 16.06
CA LYS A 57 7.30 -9.60 16.75
C LYS A 57 5.78 -9.78 16.71
N TYR A 58 5.32 -11.02 16.84
CA TYR A 58 3.89 -11.33 16.87
C TYR A 58 3.13 -10.42 17.85
N GLU A 59 3.72 -10.13 19.00
CA GLU A 59 3.11 -9.30 20.05
C GLU A 59 2.86 -7.87 19.61
N ASP A 60 3.56 -7.40 18.56
CA ASP A 60 3.40 -6.03 18.05
C ASP A 60 2.17 -5.89 17.15
N TRP A 61 1.79 -6.97 16.44
CA TRP A 61 0.72 -6.89 15.43
C TRP A 61 -0.34 -7.98 15.54
N GLY A 62 0.07 -9.21 15.87
CA GLY A 62 -0.82 -10.39 15.80
C GLY A 62 -2.02 -10.30 16.73
N LEU A 63 -1.82 -9.72 17.91
CA LEU A 63 -2.89 -9.58 18.91
C LEU A 63 -3.97 -8.58 18.48
N THR A 64 -3.72 -7.77 17.45
CA THR A 64 -4.70 -6.78 16.98
C THR A 64 -5.79 -7.39 16.09
N PHE A 65 -5.54 -8.55 15.51
CA PHE A 65 -6.56 -9.27 14.74
C PHE A 65 -7.66 -9.76 15.67
N GLY A 66 -8.89 -9.67 15.21
CA GLY A 66 -10.05 -9.95 16.05
C GLY A 66 -10.62 -8.72 16.75
N SER A 67 -9.97 -7.56 16.59
CA SER A 67 -10.45 -6.32 17.20
C SER A 67 -11.44 -5.60 16.28
N MET A 68 -12.35 -4.82 16.88
CA MET A 68 -13.25 -3.94 16.11
C MET A 68 -12.47 -2.89 15.31
N LYS A 69 -11.29 -2.47 15.80
CA LYS A 69 -10.44 -1.53 15.08
C LYS A 69 -9.94 -2.16 13.78
N PHE A 70 -9.54 -3.43 13.81
CA PHE A 70 -9.16 -4.17 12.60
C PHE A 70 -10.31 -4.23 11.60
N ILE A 71 -11.51 -4.67 12.07
CA ILE A 71 -12.67 -4.81 11.19
C ILE A 71 -13.01 -3.48 10.53
N ARG A 72 -13.01 -2.38 11.30
CA ARG A 72 -13.31 -1.05 10.77
C ARG A 72 -12.28 -0.63 9.71
N ALA A 73 -10.99 -0.77 10.01
CA ALA A 73 -9.92 -0.37 9.09
C ALA A 73 -9.95 -1.21 7.80
N ALA A 74 -10.02 -2.54 7.94
CA ALA A 74 -10.03 -3.44 6.78
C ALA A 74 -11.28 -3.24 5.91
N SER A 75 -12.45 -3.01 6.55
CA SER A 75 -13.69 -2.70 5.80
C SER A 75 -13.55 -1.39 5.02
N HIS A 76 -12.93 -0.37 5.63
CA HIS A 76 -12.67 0.90 4.95
C HIS A 76 -11.74 0.71 3.76
N HIS A 77 -10.66 -0.06 3.92
CA HIS A 77 -9.74 -0.36 2.82
C HIS A 77 -10.46 -1.05 1.65
N LEU A 78 -11.32 -2.03 1.97
CA LEU A 78 -12.11 -2.73 0.94
C LEU A 78 -13.09 -1.76 0.26
N TRP A 79 -13.70 -0.86 1.03
CA TRP A 79 -14.61 0.15 0.49
C TRP A 79 -13.88 1.06 -0.51
N LEU A 80 -12.69 1.55 -0.15
CA LEU A 80 -11.89 2.39 -1.05
C LEU A 80 -11.53 1.65 -2.34
N SER A 81 -11.23 0.35 -2.25
CA SER A 81 -10.84 -0.46 -3.41
C SER A 81 -11.93 -0.60 -4.47
N LEU A 82 -13.20 -0.35 -4.11
CA LEU A 82 -14.31 -0.39 -5.07
C LEU A 82 -14.17 0.66 -6.17
N GLY A 83 -13.46 1.76 -5.89
CA GLY A 83 -13.29 2.85 -6.85
C GLY A 83 -12.12 2.67 -7.82
N GLN A 84 -11.43 1.54 -7.78
CA GLN A 84 -10.21 1.38 -8.59
C GLN A 84 -10.52 1.37 -10.09
N ASP A 85 -9.67 2.05 -10.85
CA ASP A 85 -9.75 2.19 -12.31
C ASP A 85 -8.45 1.81 -13.00
N ALA A 86 -7.36 1.59 -12.25
CA ALA A 86 -6.06 1.22 -12.82
C ALA A 86 -6.05 -0.30 -13.06
N PHE A 87 -6.20 -0.72 -14.31
CA PHE A 87 -6.22 -2.14 -14.71
C PHE A 87 -5.09 -2.41 -15.70
N MET A 88 -4.52 -3.62 -15.61
CA MET A 88 -3.44 -4.05 -16.52
C MET A 88 -3.83 -3.85 -17.98
N GLY A 89 -2.97 -3.17 -18.73
CA GLY A 89 -3.17 -2.88 -20.15
C GLY A 89 -4.09 -1.70 -20.43
N GLY A 90 -4.78 -1.20 -19.41
CA GLY A 90 -5.68 -0.05 -19.55
C GLY A 90 -4.97 1.28 -19.35
N GLU A 91 -5.70 2.36 -19.54
CA GLU A 91 -5.20 3.70 -19.29
C GLU A 91 -4.94 3.89 -17.79
N ALA A 92 -3.79 4.48 -17.48
CA ALA A 92 -3.45 4.82 -16.10
C ALA A 92 -4.24 6.07 -15.70
N PRO A 93 -4.94 6.06 -14.56
CA PRO A 93 -5.65 7.27 -14.12
C PRO A 93 -4.67 8.43 -13.86
N ASP A 94 -4.94 9.59 -14.44
CA ASP A 94 -4.21 10.81 -14.12
C ASP A 94 -4.89 11.48 -12.92
N THR A 95 -4.37 11.24 -11.74
CA THR A 95 -4.96 11.78 -10.52
C THR A 95 -4.11 12.92 -9.96
N PRO A 96 -4.75 13.90 -9.28
CA PRO A 96 -4.01 14.97 -8.64
C PRO A 96 -3.23 14.46 -7.44
N VAL A 97 -2.05 15.03 -7.24
CA VAL A 97 -1.20 14.82 -6.07
C VAL A 97 -0.59 16.16 -5.68
N VAL A 98 0.00 16.22 -4.49
CA VAL A 98 0.58 17.47 -3.98
C VAL A 98 2.07 17.24 -3.70
N THR A 99 2.92 18.17 -4.18
CA THR A 99 4.36 18.08 -3.94
C THR A 99 4.67 18.39 -2.47
N MET A 100 5.88 18.05 -2.04
CA MET A 100 6.30 18.31 -0.65
C MET A 100 6.35 19.81 -0.31
N GLU A 101 6.36 20.69 -1.34
CA GLU A 101 6.26 22.14 -1.16
C GLU A 101 4.80 22.64 -1.13
N GLY A 102 3.82 21.72 -1.11
CA GLY A 102 2.40 22.06 -1.06
C GLY A 102 1.79 22.51 -2.40
N LYS A 103 2.45 22.22 -3.52
CA LYS A 103 1.96 22.61 -4.85
C LYS A 103 1.16 21.48 -5.50
N ASN A 104 0.02 21.82 -6.07
CA ASN A 104 -0.82 20.86 -6.80
C ASN A 104 -0.13 20.46 -8.10
N THR A 105 -0.19 19.16 -8.39
CA THR A 105 0.33 18.56 -9.62
C THR A 105 -0.49 17.31 -9.93
N SER A 106 -0.04 16.48 -10.87
CA SER A 106 -0.72 15.20 -11.16
C SER A 106 0.31 14.14 -11.50
N ILE A 107 -0.12 12.88 -11.49
CA ILE A 107 0.77 11.75 -11.79
C ILE A 107 1.37 11.89 -13.20
N TYR A 108 0.57 12.35 -14.17
CA TYR A 108 1.04 12.47 -15.57
C TYR A 108 2.17 13.50 -15.73
N LYS A 109 2.33 14.45 -14.80
CA LYS A 109 3.46 15.39 -14.85
C LYS A 109 4.81 14.70 -14.64
N TYR A 110 4.80 13.45 -14.14
CA TYR A 110 6.00 12.65 -13.95
C TYR A 110 6.23 11.64 -15.08
N LEU A 111 5.25 11.49 -16.00
CA LEU A 111 5.42 10.62 -17.18
C LEU A 111 6.26 11.35 -18.23
N LYS A 112 7.21 10.64 -18.84
CA LYS A 112 8.09 11.18 -19.89
C LYS A 112 8.08 10.25 -21.10
N ASP A 113 7.38 10.65 -22.14
CA ASP A 113 7.32 9.91 -23.42
C ASP A 113 7.04 8.42 -23.19
N ASN A 114 7.90 7.53 -23.68
CA ASN A 114 7.78 6.08 -23.53
C ASN A 114 8.59 5.54 -22.34
N ARG A 115 9.16 6.41 -21.53
CA ARG A 115 9.98 6.03 -20.38
C ARG A 115 9.08 5.45 -19.28
N PRO A 116 9.37 4.26 -18.74
CA PRO A 116 8.54 3.70 -17.66
C PRO A 116 8.58 4.61 -16.42
N LEU A 117 7.43 4.73 -15.75
CA LEU A 117 7.32 5.41 -14.46
C LEU A 117 6.87 4.40 -13.41
N VAL A 118 7.70 4.15 -12.42
CA VAL A 118 7.39 3.27 -11.30
C VAL A 118 6.71 4.10 -10.21
N LEU A 119 5.51 3.68 -9.78
CA LEU A 119 4.78 4.32 -8.69
C LEU A 119 4.85 3.42 -7.46
N SER A 120 5.17 3.99 -6.31
CA SER A 120 5.16 3.31 -5.02
C SER A 120 4.21 4.04 -4.08
N PHE A 121 3.07 3.42 -3.79
CA PHE A 121 2.07 3.92 -2.85
C PHE A 121 2.30 3.29 -1.48
N GLY A 122 2.28 4.10 -0.42
CA GLY A 122 2.38 3.58 0.94
C GLY A 122 2.43 4.68 1.98
N SER A 123 2.58 4.25 3.24
CA SER A 123 2.67 5.18 4.38
C SER A 123 3.68 4.64 5.40
N CYS A 124 4.14 5.49 6.30
CA CYS A 124 5.13 5.12 7.32
C CYS A 124 4.63 4.00 8.24
N THR A 125 3.34 3.90 8.45
CA THR A 125 2.78 2.85 9.29
C THR A 125 2.54 1.50 8.58
N UNK A 126 2.86 1.08 7.26
CA UNK A 126 2.83 0.23 6.80
C UNK A 126 3.79 -0.34 6.90
N PRO A 127 4.15 -1.33 7.65
CA PRO A 127 5.46 -1.93 7.87
C PRO A 127 6.15 -2.46 6.61
N PRO A 128 5.50 -3.12 5.69
CA PRO A 128 6.21 -3.56 4.48
C PRO A 128 6.75 -2.41 3.65
N PHE A 129 6.03 -1.30 3.54
CA PHE A 129 6.49 -0.12 2.80
C PHE A 129 7.84 0.37 3.36
N MET A 130 7.93 0.54 4.68
CA MET A 130 9.16 1.03 5.33
C MET A 130 10.25 -0.04 5.35
N TYR A 131 9.89 -1.30 5.56
CA TYR A 131 10.85 -2.41 5.60
C TYR A 131 11.51 -2.61 4.23
N LYS A 132 10.75 -2.43 3.14
CA LYS A 132 11.24 -2.61 1.77
C LYS A 132 11.85 -1.35 1.16
N LEU A 133 11.94 -0.26 1.94
CA LEU A 133 12.40 1.03 1.39
C LEU A 133 13.83 0.94 0.85
N GLU A 134 14.74 0.25 1.53
CA GLU A 134 16.12 0.10 1.04
C GLU A 134 16.17 -0.71 -0.26
N GLU A 135 15.33 -1.74 -0.37
CA GLU A 135 15.20 -2.53 -1.59
C GLU A 135 14.67 -1.65 -2.75
N PHE A 136 13.69 -0.78 -2.44
CA PHE A 136 13.16 0.18 -3.41
C PHE A 136 14.23 1.21 -3.81
N LYS A 137 15.02 1.72 -2.87
CA LYS A 137 16.12 2.66 -3.16
C LYS A 137 17.16 2.02 -4.09
N GLN A 138 17.47 0.74 -3.86
CA GLN A 138 18.42 0.03 -4.73
C GLN A 138 17.83 -0.11 -6.13
N LEU A 139 16.52 -0.36 -6.23
CA LEU A 139 15.83 -0.42 -7.53
C LEU A 139 15.95 0.94 -8.26
N VAL A 140 15.74 2.05 -7.55
CA VAL A 140 15.88 3.40 -8.12
C VAL A 140 17.31 3.59 -8.66
N LYS A 141 18.33 3.27 -7.85
CA LYS A 141 19.75 3.40 -8.25
C LYS A 141 20.05 2.64 -9.52
N ASP A 142 19.58 1.39 -9.59
CA ASP A 142 19.97 0.48 -10.68
C ASP A 142 19.25 0.81 -12.00
N PHE A 143 18.08 1.47 -11.93
CA PHE A 143 17.25 1.68 -13.14
C PHE A 143 16.98 3.16 -13.46
N SER A 144 17.62 4.11 -12.75
CA SER A 144 17.37 5.54 -12.98
C SER A 144 17.76 6.00 -14.39
N ASP A 145 18.59 5.25 -15.10
CA ASP A 145 18.95 5.56 -16.49
C ASP A 145 17.83 5.18 -17.48
N VAL A 146 16.95 4.23 -17.15
CA VAL A 146 15.92 3.72 -18.07
C VAL A 146 14.48 3.92 -17.56
N ALA A 147 14.28 4.27 -16.30
CA ALA A 147 12.95 4.44 -15.71
C ALA A 147 12.95 5.62 -14.74
N ASP A 148 11.79 6.22 -14.56
CA ASP A 148 11.55 7.22 -13.52
C ASP A 148 10.78 6.59 -12.38
N PHE A 149 10.81 7.21 -11.21
CA PHE A 149 10.23 6.67 -9.96
C PHE A 149 9.51 7.79 -9.23
N LEU A 150 8.40 7.44 -8.57
CA LEU A 150 7.60 8.38 -7.79
C LEU A 150 7.02 7.67 -6.59
N VAL A 151 7.28 8.19 -5.40
CA VAL A 151 6.60 7.73 -4.18
C VAL A 151 5.36 8.60 -3.98
N ILE A 152 4.22 7.98 -3.75
CA ILE A 152 2.95 8.66 -3.45
C ILE A 152 2.56 8.27 -2.03
N TYR A 153 2.70 9.21 -1.11
CA TYR A 153 2.37 8.99 0.30
C TYR A 153 0.85 9.07 0.49
N ILE A 154 0.28 8.06 1.12
CA ILE A 154 -1.18 7.93 1.26
C ILE A 154 -1.57 7.94 2.75
N ALA A 155 -2.87 7.73 3.03
CA ALA A 155 -3.40 7.66 4.39
C ALA A 155 -2.72 6.53 5.17
N GLU A 156 -2.59 6.72 6.50
CA GLU A 156 -1.89 5.76 7.36
C GLU A 156 -2.65 4.44 7.47
N ALA A 157 -1.93 3.33 7.23
CA ALA A 157 -2.51 1.99 7.31
C ALA A 157 -2.78 1.58 8.76
N HIS A 158 -1.87 1.94 9.67
CA HIS A 158 -1.92 1.54 11.08
C HIS A 158 -1.71 2.75 11.97
N SER A 159 -2.59 3.77 11.79
CA SER A 159 -2.51 4.99 12.58
C SER A 159 -2.67 4.71 14.07
N LYS A 160 -2.02 5.50 14.89
CA LYS A 160 -2.03 5.37 16.34
C LYS A 160 -3.45 5.43 16.93
N ASP A 161 -4.30 6.26 16.36
CA ASP A 161 -5.70 6.41 16.79
C ASP A 161 -6.65 5.41 16.14
N GLY A 162 -6.17 4.63 15.17
CA GLY A 162 -6.95 3.61 14.46
C GLY A 162 -6.56 2.18 14.83
N TRP A 163 -6.34 1.34 13.81
CA TRP A 163 -5.86 -0.03 13.98
C TRP A 163 -4.34 0.00 14.11
N ALA A 164 -3.86 0.40 15.27
CA ALA A 164 -2.45 0.61 15.55
C ALA A 164 -1.70 -0.71 15.78
N PHE A 165 -0.44 -0.72 15.39
CA PHE A 165 0.53 -1.77 15.76
C PHE A 165 1.48 -1.21 16.81
N ALA A 166 1.89 -2.03 17.77
CA ALA A 166 2.98 -1.69 18.68
C ALA A 166 4.32 -1.69 17.91
N ASN A 167 5.32 -1.05 18.46
CA ASN A 167 6.66 -0.97 17.86
C ASN A 167 6.61 -0.44 16.41
N ASN A 168 5.82 0.61 16.19
CA ASN A 168 5.59 1.19 14.87
C ASN A 168 5.66 2.72 14.98
N PHE A 169 5.51 3.42 13.87
CA PHE A 169 5.48 4.89 13.85
C PHE A 169 4.25 5.41 14.57
N ASP A 170 4.43 6.41 15.44
CA ASP A 170 3.37 7.05 16.22
C ASP A 170 2.76 8.21 15.40
N ILE A 171 1.97 7.85 14.39
CA ILE A 171 1.33 8.82 13.49
C ILE A 171 -0.19 8.62 13.58
N ASN A 172 -0.94 9.68 13.84
CA ASN A 172 -2.40 9.65 13.81
C ASN A 172 -2.91 9.72 12.37
N GLN A 173 -4.16 9.37 12.15
CA GLN A 173 -4.78 9.56 10.84
C GLN A 173 -4.79 11.05 10.52
N HIS A 174 -4.38 11.39 9.28
CA HIS A 174 -4.23 12.78 8.85
C HIS A 174 -5.58 13.50 8.84
N GLN A 175 -5.65 14.66 9.47
CA GLN A 175 -6.85 15.50 9.49
C GLN A 175 -6.72 16.66 8.50
N SER A 176 -5.50 16.90 7.99
CA SER A 176 -5.21 18.00 7.08
C SER A 176 -4.10 17.58 6.11
N LEU A 177 -3.98 18.35 5.02
CA LEU A 177 -2.87 18.17 4.07
C LEU A 177 -1.53 18.39 4.79
N GLU A 178 -1.48 19.34 5.72
CA GLU A 178 -0.26 19.62 6.50
C GLU A 178 0.17 18.39 7.32
N ASP A 179 -0.78 17.68 7.93
CA ASP A 179 -0.47 16.43 8.65
C ASP A 179 0.13 15.40 7.69
N ARG A 180 -0.47 15.25 6.49
CA ARG A 180 0.00 14.26 5.49
C ARG A 180 1.40 14.61 5.00
N LEU A 181 1.65 15.90 4.72
CA LEU A 181 2.99 16.36 4.31
C LEU A 181 4.02 16.13 5.41
N SER A 182 3.65 16.41 6.67
CA SER A 182 4.54 16.19 7.81
C SER A 182 4.90 14.70 7.97
N ALA A 183 3.93 13.80 7.80
CA ALA A 183 4.17 12.37 7.84
C ALA A 183 5.07 11.93 6.68
N ALA A 184 4.80 12.42 5.47
CA ALA A 184 5.59 12.09 4.27
C ALA A 184 7.05 12.57 4.41
N GLN A 185 7.29 13.63 5.19
CA GLN A 185 8.66 14.14 5.42
C GLN A 185 9.57 13.07 6.04
N ILE A 186 9.00 12.11 6.79
CA ILE A 186 9.77 10.98 7.34
C ILE A 186 10.37 10.14 6.19
N VAL A 187 9.59 9.90 5.13
CA VAL A 187 10.08 9.16 3.96
C VAL A 187 11.14 9.97 3.21
N VAL A 188 10.94 11.29 3.08
CA VAL A 188 11.91 12.18 2.43
C VAL A 188 13.25 12.10 3.16
N GLN A 189 13.23 12.11 4.51
CA GLN A 189 14.43 12.02 5.33
C GLN A 189 15.17 10.69 5.19
N LYS A 190 14.48 9.65 4.70
CA LYS A 190 15.11 8.36 4.40
C LYS A 190 15.73 8.31 3.00
N GLU A 191 15.66 9.43 2.27
CA GLU A 191 16.29 9.60 0.95
C GLU A 191 15.88 8.49 -0.03
N PRO A 192 14.61 8.45 -0.46
CA PRO A 192 14.15 7.39 -1.39
C PRO A 192 14.76 7.49 -2.79
N LEU A 193 15.53 8.54 -3.07
CA LEU A 193 16.29 8.78 -4.31
C LEU A 193 15.38 9.07 -5.51
N CYS A 194 14.14 9.46 -5.26
CA CYS A 194 13.17 9.86 -6.27
C CYS A 194 12.21 10.87 -5.64
N PRO A 195 11.40 11.57 -6.45
CA PRO A 195 10.41 12.49 -5.89
C PRO A 195 9.42 11.78 -4.98
N VAL A 196 8.99 12.51 -3.94
CA VAL A 196 7.90 12.10 -3.05
C VAL A 196 6.79 13.13 -3.19
N VAL A 197 5.57 12.65 -3.38
CA VAL A 197 4.36 13.49 -3.38
C VAL A 197 3.37 12.88 -2.41
N VAL A 198 2.32 13.61 -2.06
CA VAL A 198 1.26 13.07 -1.21
C VAL A 198 -0.06 13.04 -1.98
N ASP A 199 -0.90 12.05 -1.69
CA ASP A 199 -2.26 11.99 -2.21
C ASP A 199 -3.09 13.13 -1.59
N GLU A 200 -4.09 13.61 -2.29
CA GLU A 200 -5.03 14.59 -1.74
C GLU A 200 -5.81 14.00 -0.56
N MET A 201 -6.41 14.87 0.24
CA MET A 201 -7.16 14.43 1.43
C MET A 201 -8.43 13.65 1.11
N ASN A 202 -8.89 13.68 -0.14
CA ASN A 202 -10.00 12.86 -0.62
C ASN A 202 -9.56 11.45 -1.04
N ASP A 203 -8.26 11.15 -0.94
CA ASP A 203 -7.65 9.85 -1.27
C ASP A 203 -7.89 9.41 -2.73
N LEU A 204 -7.97 10.37 -3.67
CA LEU A 204 -8.37 10.05 -5.03
C LEU A 204 -7.36 9.13 -5.74
N SER A 205 -6.05 9.38 -5.58
CA SER A 205 -5.03 8.50 -6.17
C SER A 205 -5.10 7.10 -5.54
N THR A 206 -5.22 7.03 -4.22
CA THR A 206 -5.39 5.78 -3.46
C THR A 206 -6.56 4.97 -4.02
N ILE A 207 -7.70 5.63 -4.21
CA ILE A 207 -8.94 4.99 -4.70
C ILE A 207 -8.75 4.50 -6.14
N LYS A 208 -8.31 5.40 -7.04
CA LYS A 208 -8.23 5.09 -8.47
C LYS A 208 -7.21 3.98 -8.78
N TYR A 209 -6.15 3.92 -8.00
CA TYR A 209 -5.14 2.86 -8.15
C TYR A 209 -5.42 1.64 -7.27
N GLY A 210 -6.44 1.69 -6.41
CA GLY A 210 -6.72 0.60 -5.46
C GLY A 210 -5.47 0.30 -4.64
N ALA A 211 -4.86 1.35 -4.09
CA ALA A 211 -3.49 1.28 -3.60
C ALA A 211 -3.36 1.10 -2.09
N VAL A 212 -4.48 1.14 -1.35
CA VAL A 212 -4.44 0.99 0.11
C VAL A 212 -4.26 -0.48 0.47
N PRO A 213 -3.40 -0.86 1.42
CA PRO A 213 -2.55 0.01 2.23
C PRO A 213 -1.20 0.34 1.57
N GLU A 214 -0.82 -0.33 0.50
CA GLU A 214 0.40 -0.11 -0.27
C GLU A 214 0.34 -0.89 -1.57
N ARG A 215 0.97 -0.36 -2.61
CA ARG A 215 0.98 -1.03 -3.92
C ARG A 215 2.04 -0.43 -4.84
N LEU A 216 2.56 -1.28 -5.74
CA LEU A 216 3.51 -0.87 -6.78
C LEU A 216 2.86 -0.96 -8.16
N TYR A 217 3.22 -0.03 -9.04
CA TYR A 217 2.78 0.01 -10.44
C TYR A 217 3.95 0.39 -11.34
N VAL A 218 3.88 -0.01 -12.61
CA VAL A 218 4.70 0.60 -13.66
C VAL A 218 3.75 1.11 -14.74
N LEU A 219 3.90 2.37 -15.09
CA LEU A 219 3.18 3.02 -16.18
C LEU A 219 4.14 3.26 -17.34
N GLN A 220 3.64 3.16 -18.57
CA GLN A 220 4.42 3.51 -19.77
C GLN A 220 3.48 4.03 -20.84
N ALA A 221 3.80 5.18 -21.41
CA ALA A 221 2.98 5.82 -22.44
C ALA A 221 1.50 5.94 -22.03
N GLY A 222 1.25 6.27 -20.75
CA GLY A 222 -0.10 6.44 -20.22
C GLY A 222 -0.85 5.16 -19.92
N LYS A 223 -0.20 4.00 -20.02
CA LYS A 223 -0.84 2.70 -19.78
C LYS A 223 -0.26 2.04 -18.52
N VAL A 224 -1.08 1.21 -17.85
CA VAL A 224 -0.63 0.36 -16.75
C VAL A 224 0.01 -0.88 -17.35
N VAL A 225 1.35 -0.97 -17.30
CA VAL A 225 2.09 -2.12 -17.85
C VAL A 225 2.50 -3.13 -16.79
N TYR A 226 2.47 -2.74 -15.50
CA TYR A 226 2.63 -3.64 -14.37
C TYR A 226 1.73 -3.15 -13.24
N LYS A 227 1.06 -4.08 -12.59
CA LYS A 227 0.21 -3.83 -11.42
C LYS A 227 0.55 -4.87 -10.36
N GLY A 228 1.23 -4.45 -9.31
CA GLY A 228 1.56 -5.31 -8.17
C GLY A 228 0.31 -5.73 -7.41
N SER A 229 0.40 -6.85 -6.70
CA SER A 229 -0.65 -7.22 -5.76
C SER A 229 -0.64 -6.27 -4.57
N VAL A 230 -1.77 -6.22 -3.87
CA VAL A 230 -1.92 -5.32 -2.72
C VAL A 230 -1.11 -5.85 -1.53
N GLY A 231 -0.43 -4.95 -0.79
CA GLY A 231 0.26 -5.32 0.43
C GLY A 231 -0.70 -5.76 1.53
N PRO A 232 -0.18 -6.45 2.55
CA PRO A 232 1.23 -6.76 2.83
C PRO A 232 1.77 -7.99 2.08
N TRP A 233 0.98 -8.65 1.25
CA TRP A 233 1.40 -9.89 0.59
C TRP A 233 2.07 -9.65 -0.77
N GLY A 234 1.75 -8.52 -1.42
CA GLY A 234 2.15 -8.29 -2.80
C GLY A 234 2.98 -7.04 -3.07
N TYR A 235 3.49 -6.37 -2.04
CA TYR A 235 4.37 -5.22 -2.23
C TYR A 235 5.82 -5.72 -2.39
N SER A 236 6.29 -5.81 -3.64
CA SER A 236 7.59 -6.43 -3.95
C SER A 236 8.39 -5.59 -4.96
N PRO A 237 9.35 -4.78 -4.50
CA PRO A 237 10.27 -4.11 -5.43
C PRO A 237 11.05 -5.09 -6.32
N MET A 238 11.31 -6.32 -5.84
CA MET A 238 11.99 -7.34 -6.64
C MET A 238 11.16 -7.80 -7.84
N GLU A 239 9.82 -7.83 -7.72
CA GLU A 239 8.97 -8.14 -8.88
C GLU A 239 9.04 -7.01 -9.91
N VAL A 240 9.09 -5.75 -9.45
CA VAL A 240 9.28 -4.59 -10.35
C VAL A 240 10.65 -4.68 -11.02
N ARG A 241 11.70 -5.07 -10.28
CA ARG A 241 13.04 -5.28 -10.85
C ARG A 241 12.98 -6.29 -12.00
N SER A 242 12.40 -7.46 -11.73
CA SER A 242 12.27 -8.51 -12.74
C SER A 242 11.48 -8.05 -13.97
N PHE A 243 10.46 -7.20 -13.74
CA PHE A 243 9.68 -6.62 -14.83
C PHE A 243 10.54 -5.67 -15.68
N LEU A 244 11.26 -4.75 -15.03
CA LEU A 244 12.09 -3.77 -15.75
C LEU A 244 13.25 -4.44 -16.51
N GLU A 245 13.83 -5.51 -15.93
CA GLU A 245 14.89 -6.29 -16.62
C GLU A 245 14.38 -6.91 -17.92
N LYS A 246 13.12 -7.33 -17.94
CA LYS A 246 12.52 -7.94 -19.16
C LYS A 246 12.13 -6.90 -20.21
N MET A 247 12.00 -5.62 -19.82
CA MET A 247 11.68 -4.54 -20.77
C MET A 247 12.92 -4.08 -21.55
N ASN A 248 14.13 -4.29 -21.00
CA ASN A 248 15.40 -3.93 -21.61
C ASN A 248 15.98 -5.12 -22.37
#